data_f0f2bdeb0f33105ee7e17eac61844d74
#
_entry.id   f0f2bdeb0f33105ee7e17eac61844d74
#
_cell.length_a   1.000
_cell.length_b   1.000
_cell.length_c   1.000
_cell.angle_alpha   90.00
_cell.angle_beta   90.00
_cell.angle_gamma   90.00
#
_symmetry.space_group_name_H-M   'P 1'
#
loop_
_entity.id
_entity.type
_entity.pdbx_description
1 polymer ?
#
loop_
_entity_poly.entity_id
_entity_poly.type
_entity_poly.pdbx_seq_one_letter_code
_entity_poly.pdbx_strand_id
1 'polypeptide(L)'
;GADKFPNAVWTKPENIVSNGPFKLERWSINDRVCVRANPYYRAKELIKLKGVDFFPISNLNTEDRAFRTRQLHLTDSICPYRISAIKKTAPETLRSDKWLGVYYYIFNTRRKPFDDRRVRMALSLAIDRDAIIDGCLKGAQEPAYSFVPEGCGDFKRSEGIAGRAD
;
A
#
# COMPACT_ATOMS: atom_id res chain seq x y z
N GLY A 1 8.71 -9.74 20.43
CA GLY A 1 7.93 -10.74 19.90
C GLY A 1 8.58 -11.92 19.19
N ALA A 2 9.91 -12.08 19.12
CA ALA A 2 10.57 -13.23 18.47
C ALA A 2 10.39 -14.55 19.23
N ASP A 3 10.01 -14.47 20.51
CA ASP A 3 9.91 -15.63 21.40
C ASP A 3 8.61 -16.44 21.28
N LYS A 4 7.65 -15.98 20.46
CA LYS A 4 6.37 -16.70 20.28
C LYS A 4 6.43 -17.87 19.30
N PHE A 5 7.49 -17.96 18.50
CA PHE A 5 7.71 -19.05 17.55
C PHE A 5 9.18 -19.51 17.57
N PRO A 6 9.61 -20.19 18.65
CA PRO A 6 11.00 -20.63 18.80
C PRO A 6 11.47 -21.60 17.69
N ASN A 7 10.55 -22.12 16.89
CA ASN A 7 10.82 -23.08 15.80
C ASN A 7 10.60 -22.53 14.39
N ALA A 8 10.59 -21.20 14.20
CA ALA A 8 10.45 -20.62 12.85
C ALA A 8 11.70 -20.85 11.96
N VAL A 9 12.34 -22.01 12.10
CA VAL A 9 13.51 -22.42 11.30
C VAL A 9 13.15 -22.52 9.81
N TRP A 10 11.86 -22.75 9.49
CA TRP A 10 11.38 -22.86 8.11
C TRP A 10 11.45 -21.54 7.33
N THR A 11 11.49 -20.39 8.02
CA THR A 11 11.59 -19.06 7.37
C THR A 11 13.03 -18.67 6.99
N LYS A 12 14.01 -19.45 7.41
CA LYS A 12 15.41 -19.19 7.06
C LYS A 12 15.67 -19.47 5.59
N PRO A 13 16.59 -18.72 4.94
CA PRO A 13 16.90 -18.90 3.52
C PRO A 13 17.22 -20.33 3.11
N GLU A 14 17.91 -21.08 3.98
CA GLU A 14 18.28 -22.48 3.76
C GLU A 14 17.11 -23.47 3.82
N ASN A 15 16.02 -23.09 4.49
CA ASN A 15 14.89 -23.99 4.76
C ASN A 15 13.60 -23.61 4.02
N ILE A 16 13.48 -22.33 3.61
CA ILE A 16 12.24 -21.85 2.99
C ILE A 16 12.05 -22.46 1.60
N VAL A 17 10.88 -23.05 1.39
CA VAL A 17 10.45 -23.57 0.09
C VAL A 17 9.41 -22.63 -0.49
N SER A 18 9.55 -22.29 -1.77
CA SER A 18 8.66 -21.39 -2.48
C SER A 18 8.23 -21.99 -3.81
N ASN A 19 6.92 -21.85 -4.10
CA ASN A 19 6.34 -22.18 -5.40
C ASN A 19 6.36 -20.97 -6.37
N GLY A 20 6.83 -19.82 -5.90
CA GLY A 20 6.86 -18.58 -6.68
C GLY A 20 8.02 -18.48 -7.65
N PRO A 21 8.01 -17.41 -8.49
CA PRO A 21 9.05 -17.16 -9.50
C PRO A 21 10.41 -16.84 -8.91
N PHE A 22 10.47 -16.48 -7.63
CA PHE A 22 11.70 -16.20 -6.91
C PHE A 22 11.78 -17.02 -5.63
N LYS A 23 13.00 -17.35 -5.20
CA LYS A 23 13.31 -17.99 -3.92
C LYS A 23 14.15 -17.06 -3.07
N LEU A 24 14.01 -17.14 -1.74
CA LEU A 24 14.82 -16.39 -0.80
C LEU A 24 16.27 -16.87 -0.85
N GLU A 25 17.20 -15.95 -1.04
CA GLU A 25 18.65 -16.22 -1.00
C GLU A 25 19.25 -15.72 0.31
N ARG A 26 18.87 -14.52 0.73
CA ARG A 26 19.42 -13.88 1.92
C ARG A 26 18.37 -13.02 2.60
N TRP A 27 18.33 -13.06 3.91
CA TRP A 27 17.57 -12.15 4.74
C TRP A 27 18.45 -11.59 5.85
N SER A 28 18.82 -10.34 5.73
CA SER A 28 19.54 -9.58 6.77
C SER A 28 18.59 -8.57 7.37
N ILE A 29 18.32 -8.70 8.67
CA ILE A 29 17.40 -7.81 9.39
C ILE A 29 17.93 -6.36 9.30
N ASN A 30 17.04 -5.42 8.97
CA ASN A 30 17.34 -3.98 8.80
C ASN A 30 18.39 -3.65 7.73
N ASP A 31 18.81 -4.60 6.90
CA ASP A 31 19.74 -4.38 5.79
C ASP A 31 19.03 -4.64 4.46
N ARG A 32 18.77 -5.91 4.14
CA ARG A 32 18.12 -6.26 2.88
C ARG A 32 17.52 -7.66 2.88
N VAL A 33 16.55 -7.86 1.99
CA VAL A 33 16.05 -9.18 1.60
C VAL A 33 16.40 -9.40 0.13
N CYS A 34 17.15 -10.46 -0.16
CA CYS A 34 17.56 -10.81 -1.52
C CYS A 34 16.82 -12.07 -1.96
N VAL A 35 16.17 -11.98 -3.13
CA VAL A 35 15.55 -13.13 -3.79
C VAL A 35 16.17 -13.35 -5.15
N ARG A 36 16.24 -14.60 -5.59
CA ARG A 36 16.77 -14.98 -6.90
C ARG A 36 15.77 -15.81 -7.67
N ALA A 37 15.87 -15.78 -8.99
CA ALA A 37 15.00 -16.55 -9.87
C ALA A 37 14.98 -18.03 -9.45
N ASN A 38 13.78 -18.59 -9.34
CA ASN A 38 13.56 -19.96 -8.93
C ASN A 38 13.64 -20.90 -10.16
N PRO A 39 14.66 -21.76 -10.27
CA PRO A 39 14.82 -22.66 -11.42
C PRO A 39 13.73 -23.73 -11.50
N TYR A 40 13.01 -23.97 -10.40
CA TYR A 40 11.92 -24.95 -10.31
C TYR A 40 10.54 -24.34 -10.53
N TYR A 41 10.46 -23.03 -10.80
CA TYR A 41 9.20 -22.38 -11.08
C TYR A 41 8.61 -22.91 -12.39
N ARG A 42 7.29 -23.23 -12.37
CA ARG A 42 6.60 -23.85 -13.52
C ARG A 42 6.67 -23.05 -14.83
N ALA A 43 6.82 -21.73 -14.75
CA ALA A 43 6.88 -20.82 -15.90
C ALA A 43 8.20 -19.99 -15.85
N LYS A 44 9.32 -20.65 -15.54
CA LYS A 44 10.63 -20.00 -15.36
C LYS A 44 11.12 -19.24 -16.60
N GLU A 45 10.70 -19.69 -17.80
CA GLU A 45 11.05 -19.05 -19.08
C GLU A 45 10.45 -17.65 -19.22
N LEU A 46 9.38 -17.33 -18.47
CA LEU A 46 8.78 -16.00 -18.44
C LEU A 46 9.50 -15.04 -17.49
N ILE A 47 10.41 -15.55 -16.65
CA ILE A 47 11.12 -14.75 -15.66
C ILE A 47 12.35 -14.09 -16.30
N LYS A 48 12.25 -12.79 -16.50
CA LYS A 48 13.31 -11.98 -17.10
C LYS A 48 14.34 -11.49 -16.09
N LEU A 49 13.95 -11.31 -14.83
CA LEU A 49 14.83 -10.83 -13.77
C LEU A 49 15.60 -11.99 -13.13
N LYS A 50 16.90 -11.81 -12.96
CA LYS A 50 17.75 -12.77 -12.25
C LYS A 50 17.50 -12.77 -10.74
N GLY A 51 17.08 -11.66 -10.18
CA GLY A 51 16.78 -11.47 -8.77
C GLY A 51 16.25 -10.09 -8.47
N VAL A 52 15.81 -9.92 -7.21
CA VAL A 52 15.35 -8.64 -6.65
C VAL A 52 15.95 -8.49 -5.26
N ASP A 53 16.47 -7.32 -4.97
CA ASP A 53 16.97 -6.96 -3.66
C ASP A 53 16.06 -5.88 -3.07
N PHE A 54 15.45 -6.17 -1.92
CA PHE A 54 14.57 -5.25 -1.19
C PHE A 54 15.35 -4.57 -0.07
N PHE A 55 15.27 -3.25 -0.01
CA PHE A 55 15.89 -2.42 1.03
C PHE A 55 14.81 -1.87 1.94
N PRO A 56 14.80 -2.17 3.25
CA PRO A 56 13.80 -1.70 4.21
C PRO A 56 14.03 -0.23 4.60
N ILE A 57 13.75 0.69 3.69
CA ILE A 57 13.91 2.13 3.93
C ILE A 57 12.56 2.67 4.41
N SER A 58 12.47 3.05 5.69
CA SER A 58 11.24 3.58 6.30
C SER A 58 11.04 5.08 6.07
N ASN A 59 12.09 5.82 5.75
CA ASN A 59 12.00 7.26 5.51
C ASN A 59 11.80 7.55 4.03
N LEU A 60 10.64 8.11 3.67
CA LEU A 60 10.25 8.40 2.29
C LEU A 60 11.20 9.38 1.57
N ASN A 61 11.81 10.33 2.29
CA ASN A 61 12.76 11.26 1.67
C ASN A 61 14.07 10.56 1.32
N THR A 62 14.52 9.63 2.18
CA THR A 62 15.71 8.81 1.94
C THR A 62 15.47 7.88 0.74
N GLU A 63 14.29 7.28 0.65
CA GLU A 63 13.89 6.43 -0.46
C GLU A 63 13.82 7.22 -1.79
N ASP A 64 13.16 8.40 -1.82
CA ASP A 64 13.11 9.29 -2.99
C ASP A 64 14.53 9.71 -3.44
N ARG A 65 15.41 10.03 -2.49
CA ARG A 65 16.80 10.36 -2.80
C ARG A 65 17.54 9.18 -3.43
N ALA A 66 17.41 7.99 -2.86
CA ALA A 66 18.04 6.78 -3.37
C ALA A 66 17.55 6.43 -4.78
N PHE A 67 16.26 6.62 -5.07
CA PHE A 67 15.72 6.47 -6.42
C PHE A 67 16.32 7.50 -7.39
N ARG A 68 16.31 8.78 -7.05
CA ARG A 68 16.87 9.83 -7.90
C ARG A 68 18.37 9.69 -8.18
N THR A 69 19.11 9.12 -7.24
CA THR A 69 20.55 8.82 -7.41
C THR A 69 20.80 7.45 -8.06
N ARG A 70 19.74 6.78 -8.56
CA ARG A 70 19.79 5.48 -9.25
C ARG A 70 20.34 4.33 -8.39
N GLN A 71 20.24 4.45 -7.07
CA GLN A 71 20.53 3.35 -6.14
C GLN A 71 19.36 2.37 -6.04
N LEU A 72 18.14 2.85 -6.28
CA LEU A 72 16.92 2.05 -6.39
C LEU A 72 16.34 2.15 -7.79
N HIS A 73 15.79 1.05 -8.29
CA HIS A 73 15.06 0.98 -9.55
C HIS A 73 13.57 1.26 -9.39
N LEU A 74 13.04 1.00 -8.20
CA LEU A 74 11.63 1.15 -7.84
C LEU A 74 11.53 1.61 -6.39
N THR A 75 10.53 2.44 -6.09
CA THR A 75 10.11 2.80 -4.73
C THR A 75 8.67 2.34 -4.52
N ASP A 76 8.34 1.95 -3.29
CA ASP A 76 6.97 1.53 -2.93
C ASP A 76 6.07 2.74 -2.70
N SER A 77 6.61 3.79 -2.09
CA SER A 77 5.85 4.95 -1.68
C SER A 77 6.52 6.26 -2.10
N ILE A 78 5.71 7.29 -2.33
CA ILE A 78 6.17 8.62 -2.72
C ILE A 78 5.63 9.65 -1.73
N CYS A 79 6.49 10.60 -1.35
CA CYS A 79 6.05 11.74 -0.56
C CYS A 79 4.94 12.52 -1.28
N PRO A 80 3.76 12.77 -0.68
CA PRO A 80 2.64 13.44 -1.34
C PRO A 80 3.01 14.79 -1.97
N TYR A 81 3.85 15.58 -1.30
CA TYR A 81 4.30 16.88 -1.84
C TYR A 81 5.17 16.75 -3.11
N ARG A 82 5.76 15.57 -3.38
CA ARG A 82 6.58 15.32 -4.57
C ARG A 82 5.75 14.95 -5.79
N ILE A 83 4.56 14.41 -5.62
CA ILE A 83 3.72 13.88 -6.70
C ILE A 83 3.49 14.93 -7.79
N SER A 84 3.12 16.15 -7.42
CA SER A 84 2.86 17.23 -8.38
C SER A 84 4.10 17.63 -9.18
N ALA A 85 5.28 17.60 -8.55
CA ALA A 85 6.54 17.88 -9.24
C ALA A 85 6.90 16.75 -10.21
N ILE A 86 6.78 15.49 -9.80
CA ILE A 86 7.08 14.32 -10.64
C ILE A 86 6.14 14.28 -11.84
N LYS A 87 4.84 14.51 -11.65
CA LYS A 87 3.86 14.61 -12.76
C LYS A 87 4.28 15.64 -13.85
N LYS A 88 4.98 16.70 -13.45
CA LYS A 88 5.45 17.74 -14.39
C LYS A 88 6.81 17.44 -15.01
N THR A 89 7.73 16.83 -14.28
CA THR A 89 9.14 16.71 -14.70
C THR A 89 9.51 15.34 -15.22
N ALA A 90 8.86 14.28 -14.77
CA ALA A 90 9.17 12.90 -15.13
C ALA A 90 7.93 11.99 -14.97
N PRO A 91 6.81 12.29 -15.68
CA PRO A 91 5.55 11.57 -15.51
C PRO A 91 5.68 10.07 -15.82
N GLU A 92 6.58 9.68 -16.68
CA GLU A 92 6.87 8.29 -17.05
C GLU A 92 7.43 7.45 -15.90
N THR A 93 7.97 8.09 -14.88
CA THR A 93 8.49 7.41 -13.68
C THR A 93 7.43 7.19 -12.62
N LEU A 94 6.25 7.86 -12.75
CA LEU A 94 5.16 7.77 -11.79
C LEU A 94 4.14 6.73 -12.24
N ARG A 95 3.92 5.73 -11.41
CA ARG A 95 2.80 4.81 -11.55
C ARG A 95 1.79 5.06 -10.45
N SER A 96 0.51 5.09 -10.83
CA SER A 96 -0.61 5.25 -9.90
C SER A 96 -1.69 4.26 -10.31
N ASP A 97 -1.86 3.23 -9.52
CA ASP A 97 -2.85 2.18 -9.76
C ASP A 97 -3.90 2.20 -8.63
N LYS A 98 -5.14 1.82 -8.96
CA LYS A 98 -6.20 1.70 -7.95
C LYS A 98 -5.92 0.50 -7.06
N TRP A 99 -6.00 0.73 -5.75
CA TRP A 99 -5.90 -0.33 -4.75
C TRP A 99 -7.28 -0.59 -4.14
N LEU A 100 -7.65 -1.85 -4.01
CA LEU A 100 -8.90 -2.26 -3.38
C LEU A 100 -8.82 -2.12 -1.86
N GLY A 101 -8.76 -0.88 -1.40
CA GLY A 101 -8.68 -0.53 0.01
C GLY A 101 -9.48 0.72 0.32
N VAL A 102 -10.05 0.79 1.53
CA VAL A 102 -10.79 1.95 2.04
C VAL A 102 -10.22 2.34 3.39
N TYR A 103 -9.89 3.62 3.53
CA TYR A 103 -9.55 4.20 4.83
C TYR A 103 -10.83 4.74 5.49
N TYR A 104 -11.08 4.37 6.74
CA TYR A 104 -12.28 4.75 7.47
C TYR A 104 -12.01 4.94 8.96
N TYR A 105 -12.88 5.72 9.62
CA TYR A 105 -12.92 5.83 11.07
C TYR A 105 -13.93 4.87 11.67
N ILE A 106 -13.57 4.25 12.80
CA ILE A 106 -14.44 3.35 13.55
C ILE A 106 -14.97 4.11 14.78
N PHE A 107 -16.30 4.14 14.93
CA PHE A 107 -16.95 4.66 16.12
C PHE A 107 -17.22 3.54 17.12
N ASN A 108 -16.84 3.74 18.39
CA ASN A 108 -17.26 2.84 19.46
C ASN A 108 -18.73 3.16 19.82
N THR A 109 -19.67 2.43 19.23
CA THR A 109 -21.10 2.63 19.41
C THR A 109 -21.64 2.28 20.80
N ARG A 110 -20.80 1.71 21.67
CA ARG A 110 -21.13 1.44 23.09
C ARG A 110 -20.81 2.62 24.00
N ARG A 111 -20.20 3.68 23.47
CA ARG A 111 -19.83 4.88 24.23
C ARG A 111 -20.58 6.11 23.73
N LYS A 112 -21.11 6.92 24.66
CA LYS A 112 -21.65 8.25 24.35
C LYS A 112 -20.52 9.15 23.84
N PRO A 113 -20.81 10.06 22.89
CA PRO A 113 -22.10 10.26 22.22
C PRO A 113 -22.27 9.38 20.96
N PHE A 114 -21.39 8.41 20.70
CA PHE A 114 -21.38 7.61 19.47
C PHE A 114 -22.42 6.47 19.46
N ASP A 115 -23.16 6.26 20.54
CA ASP A 115 -24.35 5.41 20.59
C ASP A 115 -25.52 6.01 19.77
N ASP A 116 -25.59 7.34 19.63
CA ASP A 116 -26.57 8.01 18.78
C ASP A 116 -26.13 7.99 17.31
N ARG A 117 -27.01 7.44 16.44
CA ARG A 117 -26.78 7.39 14.99
C ARG A 117 -26.65 8.79 14.38
N ARG A 118 -27.40 9.79 14.87
CA ARG A 118 -27.37 11.17 14.35
C ARG A 118 -26.00 11.80 14.54
N VAL A 119 -25.35 11.56 15.67
CA VAL A 119 -23.99 12.05 15.94
C VAL A 119 -23.00 11.44 14.96
N ARG A 120 -23.05 10.13 14.72
CA ARG A 120 -22.17 9.47 13.77
C ARG A 120 -22.36 9.97 12.35
N MET A 121 -23.62 10.23 11.97
CA MET A 121 -23.98 10.80 10.67
C MET A 121 -23.45 12.23 10.53
N ALA A 122 -23.67 13.09 11.52
CA ALA A 122 -23.18 14.45 11.53
C ALA A 122 -21.64 14.51 11.37
N LEU A 123 -20.91 13.66 12.08
CA LEU A 123 -19.46 13.59 11.93
C LEU A 123 -19.03 13.10 10.54
N SER A 124 -19.75 12.15 9.95
CA SER A 124 -19.44 11.68 8.58
C SER A 124 -19.69 12.77 7.54
N LEU A 125 -20.75 13.57 7.69
CA LEU A 125 -21.09 14.69 6.80
C LEU A 125 -20.15 15.88 6.97
N ALA A 126 -19.62 16.09 8.16
CA ALA A 126 -18.67 17.17 8.44
C ALA A 126 -17.28 16.97 7.81
N ILE A 127 -16.97 15.77 7.30
CA ILE A 127 -15.69 15.48 6.68
C ILE A 127 -15.73 15.86 5.19
N ASP A 128 -14.98 16.91 4.84
CA ASP A 128 -14.71 17.26 3.44
C ASP A 128 -13.64 16.32 2.89
N ARG A 129 -14.10 15.29 2.16
CA ARG A 129 -13.23 14.25 1.62
C ARG A 129 -12.37 14.75 0.47
N ASP A 130 -12.93 15.63 -0.35
CA ASP A 130 -12.23 16.19 -1.51
C ASP A 130 -11.11 17.13 -1.05
N ALA A 131 -11.37 17.98 -0.06
CA ALA A 131 -10.35 18.85 0.53
C ALA A 131 -9.18 18.04 1.15
N ILE A 132 -9.46 16.89 1.78
CA ILE A 132 -8.42 16.00 2.30
C ILE A 132 -7.60 15.39 1.16
N ILE A 133 -8.26 14.90 0.10
CA ILE A 133 -7.60 14.27 -1.03
C ILE A 133 -6.72 15.28 -1.77
N ASP A 134 -7.27 16.42 -2.12
CA ASP A 134 -6.56 17.43 -2.91
C ASP A 134 -5.53 18.21 -2.10
N GLY A 135 -5.83 18.51 -0.85
CA GLY A 135 -4.97 19.30 0.01
C GLY A 135 -3.84 18.50 0.66
N CYS A 136 -4.14 17.30 1.17
CA CYS A 136 -3.21 16.52 1.99
C CYS A 136 -2.59 15.34 1.24
N LEU A 137 -3.42 14.52 0.58
CA LEU A 137 -2.95 13.26 -0.03
C LEU A 137 -2.32 13.49 -1.39
N LYS A 138 -2.90 14.35 -2.23
CA LYS A 138 -2.39 14.75 -3.57
C LYS A 138 -2.13 13.58 -4.52
N GLY A 139 -2.67 12.41 -4.19
CA GLY A 139 -2.49 11.16 -4.91
C GLY A 139 -3.59 10.91 -5.95
N ALA A 140 -3.90 9.64 -6.14
CA ALA A 140 -4.99 9.17 -6.99
C ALA A 140 -6.14 8.56 -6.17
N GLN A 141 -6.24 8.93 -4.90
CA GLN A 141 -7.34 8.49 -4.04
C GLN A 141 -8.65 9.12 -4.50
N GLU A 142 -9.75 8.41 -4.28
CA GLU A 142 -11.11 8.85 -4.57
C GLU A 142 -11.92 8.95 -3.27
N PRO A 143 -12.88 9.89 -3.16
CA PRO A 143 -13.76 9.97 -1.99
C PRO A 143 -14.55 8.67 -1.84
N ALA A 144 -14.52 8.07 -0.65
CA ALA A 144 -15.24 6.85 -0.36
C ALA A 144 -16.54 7.15 0.38
N TYR A 145 -17.66 6.70 -0.17
CA TYR A 145 -19.01 6.80 0.42
C TYR A 145 -19.58 5.42 0.77
N SER A 146 -18.84 4.35 0.50
CA SER A 146 -19.17 2.97 0.85
C SER A 146 -17.96 2.26 1.44
N PHE A 147 -18.20 1.22 2.25
CA PHE A 147 -17.13 0.41 2.84
C PHE A 147 -16.41 -0.44 1.78
N VAL A 148 -17.13 -0.90 0.76
CA VAL A 148 -16.55 -1.67 -0.32
C VAL A 148 -16.18 -0.73 -1.46
N PRO A 149 -14.91 -0.69 -1.93
CA PRO A 149 -14.51 0.13 -3.05
C PRO A 149 -15.02 -0.42 -4.38
N GLU A 150 -15.08 0.44 -5.39
CA GLU A 150 -15.33 0.01 -6.77
C GLU A 150 -14.26 -0.98 -7.26
N GLY A 151 -14.67 -1.93 -8.08
CA GLY A 151 -13.77 -2.95 -8.64
C GLY A 151 -13.69 -4.23 -7.81
N CYS A 152 -14.45 -4.34 -6.72
CA CYS A 152 -14.61 -5.59 -5.98
C CYS A 152 -15.70 -6.45 -6.63
N GLY A 153 -15.32 -7.30 -7.60
CA GLY A 153 -16.26 -8.15 -8.34
C GLY A 153 -17.38 -7.34 -8.98
N ASP A 154 -18.62 -7.81 -8.83
CA ASP A 154 -19.82 -7.16 -9.37
C ASP A 154 -20.39 -6.06 -8.46
N PHE A 155 -19.66 -5.63 -7.42
CA PHE A 155 -20.13 -4.62 -6.49
C PHE A 155 -20.29 -3.28 -7.20
N LYS A 156 -21.53 -2.76 -7.18
CA LYS A 156 -21.85 -1.41 -7.64
C LYS A 156 -21.88 -0.48 -6.44
N ARG A 157 -21.12 0.59 -6.50
CA ARG A 157 -21.08 1.62 -5.47
C ARG A 157 -22.49 2.17 -5.24
N SER A 158 -22.94 2.14 -3.99
CA SER A 158 -24.10 2.92 -3.58
C SER A 158 -23.64 4.35 -3.23
N GLU A 159 -24.42 5.35 -3.56
CA GLU A 159 -24.11 6.77 -3.23
C GLU A 159 -24.06 7.05 -1.73
N GLY A 160 -24.39 6.09 -0.89
CA GLY A 160 -24.37 6.23 0.56
C GLY A 160 -25.21 7.42 1.07
N ILE A 161 -25.30 7.56 2.38
CA ILE A 161 -26.02 8.68 3.01
C ILE A 161 -25.26 10.00 2.83
N ALA A 162 -23.94 9.96 2.80
CA ALA A 162 -23.09 11.14 2.66
C ALA A 162 -22.97 11.66 1.21
N GLY A 163 -23.34 10.86 0.20
CA GLY A 163 -23.45 11.29 -1.20
C GLY A 163 -24.82 11.89 -1.58
N ARG A 164 -25.74 11.99 -0.62
CA ARG A 164 -27.07 12.57 -0.79
C ARG A 164 -27.24 13.90 -0.04
N ALA A 165 -26.15 14.50 0.40
CA ALA A 165 -26.17 15.71 1.21
C ALA A 165 -25.95 16.98 0.37
N ASP A 166 -26.26 16.93 -0.94
CA ASP A 166 -26.37 18.09 -1.83
C ASP A 166 -27.80 18.59 -1.88
#